data_dffe145431a2e4689321eb47ff379116
#
_entry.id   dffe145431a2e4689321eb47ff379116
#
_cell.length_a   1.000
_cell.length_b   1.000
_cell.length_c   1.000
_cell.angle_alpha   90.00
_cell.angle_beta   90.00
_cell.angle_gamma   90.00
#
_symmetry.space_group_name_H-M   'P 1'
#
loop_
_entity.id
_entity.type
_entity.pdbx_description
1 polymer ?
#
loop_
_entity_poly.entity_id
_entity_poly.type
_entity_poly.pdbx_seq_one_letter_code
_entity_poly.pdbx_strand_id
1 'polypeptide(L)'
;NKPTEALPSQCQLSTSSGVLITAYDTPIYYAKDFIDQLLKSAKERAKKLKKAGYCGGTVDIMIMKSVTMISSDVNAFRKQALFKRLQPNLKLYATPYTLHELGGLIAAIEALKTAKFPKSQVYQIRSLLERGKHTAILNYRYFRTRLQQGKSELIEHFEEAWCQPKDPNNPGNLAPWMYDDGSLETDKSDYPLFETIWRDLVDLYDF
;
A
#
# COMPACT_ATOMS: atom_id res chain seq x y z
N ASN A 1 -2.78 -9.81 -9.61
CA ASN A 1 -2.15 -11.07 -9.20
C ASN A 1 -1.01 -10.76 -8.24
N LYS A 2 -1.25 -10.83 -6.94
CA LYS A 2 -0.13 -11.01 -6.01
C LYS A 2 0.53 -12.31 -6.44
N PRO A 3 1.77 -12.30 -6.95
CA PRO A 3 2.39 -13.53 -7.40
C PRO A 3 2.55 -14.43 -6.18
N THR A 4 1.72 -15.45 -6.14
CA THR A 4 1.90 -16.56 -5.20
C THR A 4 2.96 -17.45 -5.82
N GLU A 5 4.22 -17.01 -5.78
CA GLU A 5 5.30 -17.94 -6.01
C GLU A 5 5.28 -18.94 -4.86
N ALA A 6 4.88 -20.16 -5.18
CA ALA A 6 5.07 -21.29 -4.29
C ALA A 6 6.58 -21.46 -4.12
N LEU A 7 7.14 -20.90 -3.07
CA LEU A 7 8.53 -21.15 -2.71
C LEU A 7 8.70 -22.63 -2.37
N PRO A 8 9.83 -23.21 -2.78
CA PRO A 8 10.09 -24.63 -2.50
C PRO A 8 10.00 -24.89 -0.99
N SER A 9 9.52 -26.08 -0.64
CA SER A 9 9.30 -26.57 0.74
C SER A 9 10.50 -26.49 1.68
N GLN A 10 11.63 -25.97 1.21
CA GLN A 10 12.90 -25.83 1.92
C GLN A 10 13.09 -24.49 2.62
N CYS A 11 12.24 -23.48 2.41
CA CYS A 11 12.34 -22.21 3.12
C CYS A 11 11.84 -22.36 4.56
N GLN A 12 12.75 -22.66 5.49
CA GLN A 12 12.44 -22.78 6.92
C GLN A 12 12.49 -21.45 7.67
N LEU A 13 13.20 -20.45 7.13
CA LEU A 13 13.39 -19.14 7.75
C LEU A 13 12.73 -18.03 6.94
N SER A 14 11.99 -17.17 7.62
CA SER A 14 11.45 -15.92 7.07
C SER A 14 11.80 -14.74 7.95
N THR A 15 12.05 -13.59 7.37
CA THR A 15 12.33 -12.35 8.09
C THR A 15 11.13 -11.43 8.08
N SER A 16 10.94 -10.67 9.15
CA SER A 16 9.97 -9.58 9.19
C SER A 16 10.68 -8.32 9.65
N SER A 17 10.33 -7.19 9.07
CA SER A 17 10.94 -5.90 9.39
C SER A 17 9.87 -4.83 9.63
N GLY A 18 10.13 -3.94 10.59
CA GLY A 18 9.41 -2.69 10.75
C GLY A 18 10.33 -1.54 10.35
N VAL A 19 9.88 -0.67 9.48
CA VAL A 19 10.66 0.47 8.98
C VAL A 19 9.90 1.76 9.29
N LEU A 20 10.56 2.66 10.02
CA LEU A 20 10.06 4.00 10.28
C LEU A 20 11.00 5.01 9.64
N ILE A 21 10.46 5.86 8.78
CA ILE A 21 11.14 7.04 8.23
C ILE A 21 10.51 8.26 8.90
N THR A 22 11.30 9.02 9.61
CA THR A 22 10.79 10.15 10.40
C THR A 22 11.75 11.34 10.37
N ALA A 23 11.28 12.50 10.80
CA ALA A 23 12.10 13.69 10.93
C ALA A 23 13.23 13.46 11.97
N TYR A 24 14.36 14.13 11.77
CA TYR A 24 15.58 13.95 12.58
C TYR A 24 15.42 14.36 14.06
N ASP A 25 14.44 15.20 14.35
CA ASP A 25 14.10 15.72 15.67
C ASP A 25 13.09 14.84 16.43
N THR A 26 12.70 13.70 15.86
CA THR A 26 11.79 12.76 16.51
C THR A 26 12.49 12.07 17.69
N PRO A 27 11.92 12.12 18.93
CA PRO A 27 12.52 11.44 20.08
C PRO A 27 12.65 9.93 19.87
N ILE A 28 13.81 9.39 20.19
CA ILE A 28 14.17 8.00 19.87
C ILE A 28 13.27 6.96 20.53
N TYR A 29 12.73 7.24 21.71
CA TYR A 29 11.82 6.30 22.37
C TYR A 29 10.48 6.20 21.64
N TYR A 30 9.97 7.28 21.07
CA TYR A 30 8.80 7.23 20.20
C TYR A 30 9.10 6.42 18.94
N ALA A 31 10.24 6.67 18.31
CA ALA A 31 10.65 5.92 17.14
C ALA A 31 10.76 4.42 17.43
N LYS A 32 11.33 4.03 18.58
CA LYS A 32 11.42 2.63 19.00
C LYS A 32 10.04 1.99 19.16
N ASP A 33 9.12 2.64 19.88
CA ASP A 33 7.79 2.10 20.11
C ASP A 33 7.01 1.90 18.80
N PHE A 34 7.16 2.82 17.84
CA PHE A 34 6.59 2.68 16.50
C PHE A 34 7.20 1.50 15.74
N ILE A 35 8.52 1.37 15.74
CA ILE A 35 9.22 0.27 15.05
C ILE A 35 8.78 -1.08 15.62
N ASP A 36 8.65 -1.21 16.93
CA ASP A 36 8.18 -2.43 17.57
C ASP A 36 6.75 -2.80 17.15
N GLN A 37 5.85 -1.82 17.01
CA GLN A 37 4.50 -2.03 16.52
C GLN A 37 4.47 -2.41 15.03
N LEU A 38 5.26 -1.74 14.19
CA LEU A 38 5.40 -2.07 12.77
C LEU A 38 5.95 -3.48 12.59
N LEU A 39 6.97 -3.85 13.37
CA LEU A 39 7.53 -5.21 13.36
C LEU A 39 6.50 -6.25 13.75
N LYS A 40 5.67 -5.96 14.77
CA LYS A 40 4.58 -6.85 15.18
C LYS A 40 3.56 -7.03 14.06
N SER A 41 3.14 -5.96 13.42
CA SER A 41 2.23 -5.96 12.28
C SER A 41 2.80 -6.79 11.11
N ALA A 42 4.06 -6.58 10.74
CA ALA A 42 4.75 -7.37 9.72
C ALA A 42 4.76 -8.87 10.07
N LYS A 43 5.10 -9.23 11.31
CA LYS A 43 5.09 -10.62 11.79
C LYS A 43 3.70 -11.26 11.74
N GLU A 44 2.64 -10.51 12.04
CA GLU A 44 1.26 -11.00 11.95
C GLU A 44 0.88 -11.34 10.51
N ARG A 45 1.25 -10.49 9.54
CA ARG A 45 1.08 -10.79 8.11
C ARG A 45 1.88 -12.02 7.71
N ALA A 46 3.16 -12.10 8.09
CA ALA A 46 4.01 -13.25 7.79
C ALA A 46 3.39 -14.56 8.29
N LYS A 47 2.87 -14.58 9.52
CA LYS A 47 2.20 -15.76 10.08
C LYS A 47 0.97 -16.18 9.28
N LYS A 48 0.16 -15.22 8.82
CA LYS A 48 -1.02 -15.50 7.99
C LYS A 48 -0.62 -16.05 6.63
N LEU A 49 0.34 -15.41 5.96
CA LEU A 49 0.85 -15.83 4.66
C LEU A 49 1.53 -17.21 4.72
N LYS A 50 2.24 -17.51 5.82
CA LYS A 50 2.85 -18.82 6.04
C LYS A 50 1.80 -19.95 6.10
N LYS A 51 0.62 -19.70 6.71
CA LYS A 51 -0.49 -20.65 6.69
C LYS A 51 -1.04 -20.90 5.28
N ALA A 52 -0.89 -19.93 4.38
CA ALA A 52 -1.24 -20.03 2.95
C ALA A 52 -0.10 -20.56 2.07
N GLY A 53 1.01 -21.04 2.66
CA GLY A 53 2.15 -21.62 1.94
C GLY A 53 3.23 -20.62 1.51
N TYR A 54 3.12 -19.34 1.87
CA TYR A 54 4.15 -18.34 1.58
C TYR A 54 5.21 -18.31 2.68
N CYS A 55 6.49 -18.49 2.32
CA CYS A 55 7.62 -18.49 3.26
C CYS A 55 8.56 -17.29 3.12
N GLY A 56 8.13 -16.22 2.46
CA GLY A 56 8.93 -15.01 2.24
C GLY A 56 8.92 -14.06 3.43
N GLY A 57 9.75 -13.03 3.34
CA GLY A 57 9.80 -11.93 4.30
C GLY A 57 8.64 -10.94 4.13
N THR A 58 8.35 -10.21 5.21
CA THR A 58 7.35 -9.15 5.23
C THR A 58 7.91 -7.88 5.85
N VAL A 59 7.49 -6.73 5.35
CA VAL A 59 7.94 -5.42 5.82
C VAL A 59 6.73 -4.53 6.05
N ASP A 60 6.66 -3.92 7.21
CA ASP A 60 5.71 -2.85 7.47
C ASP A 60 6.44 -1.51 7.52
N ILE A 61 5.94 -0.52 6.77
CA ILE A 61 6.60 0.76 6.59
C ILE A 61 5.67 1.88 7.03
N MET A 62 6.23 2.85 7.72
CA MET A 62 5.54 4.09 8.05
C MET A 62 6.45 5.29 7.83
N ILE A 63 5.91 6.33 7.20
CA ILE A 63 6.62 7.57 6.92
C ILE A 63 5.91 8.70 7.64
N MET A 64 6.66 9.38 8.49
CA MET A 64 6.20 10.51 9.28
C MET A 64 6.99 11.76 8.90
N LYS A 65 6.35 12.65 8.14
CA LYS A 65 6.98 13.92 7.70
C LYS A 65 7.02 15.00 8.79
N SER A 66 6.29 14.80 9.88
CA SER A 66 6.27 15.71 11.04
C SER A 66 5.95 14.95 12.32
N VAL A 67 6.41 15.48 13.45
CA VAL A 67 6.23 14.89 14.80
C VAL A 67 4.79 15.08 15.34
N THR A 68 3.86 15.57 14.55
CA THR A 68 2.48 15.90 14.94
C THR A 68 1.56 14.72 15.18
N MET A 69 2.09 13.49 15.34
CA MET A 69 1.26 12.36 15.72
C MET A 69 0.84 12.44 17.20
N ILE A 70 -0.46 12.57 17.39
CA ILE A 70 -1.10 12.65 18.71
C ILE A 70 -1.19 11.27 19.40
N SER A 71 -1.07 10.18 18.65
CA SER A 71 -1.20 8.81 19.15
C SER A 71 0.11 8.04 19.01
N SER A 72 0.52 7.37 20.09
CA SER A 72 1.64 6.42 20.07
C SER A 72 1.26 5.05 19.49
N ASP A 73 -0.01 4.84 19.11
CA ASP A 73 -0.51 3.58 18.55
C ASP A 73 -0.68 3.69 17.04
N VAL A 74 0.15 2.94 16.29
CA VAL A 74 0.14 2.86 14.82
C VAL A 74 -1.20 2.35 14.29
N ASN A 75 -1.78 1.35 14.94
CA ASN A 75 -3.05 0.77 14.49
C ASN A 75 -4.22 1.74 14.73
N ALA A 76 -4.23 2.41 15.89
CA ALA A 76 -5.23 3.44 16.15
C ALA A 76 -5.13 4.59 15.14
N PHE A 77 -3.91 5.05 14.84
CA PHE A 77 -3.69 6.06 13.82
C PHE A 77 -4.20 5.61 12.43
N ARG A 78 -3.84 4.40 11.99
CA ARG A 78 -4.29 3.86 10.71
C ARG A 78 -5.81 3.78 10.64
N LYS A 79 -6.46 3.28 11.70
CA LYS A 79 -7.93 3.19 11.78
C LYS A 79 -8.62 4.54 11.76
N GLN A 80 -8.07 5.54 12.42
CA GLN A 80 -8.68 6.87 12.50
C GLN A 80 -8.41 7.74 11.27
N ALA A 81 -7.16 7.77 10.81
CA ALA A 81 -6.73 8.68 9.75
C ALA A 81 -6.78 8.07 8.35
N LEU A 82 -6.55 6.77 8.21
CA LEU A 82 -6.33 6.11 6.94
C LEU A 82 -7.41 5.09 6.55
N PHE A 83 -8.35 4.83 7.43
CA PHE A 83 -9.45 3.91 7.15
C PHE A 83 -10.76 4.69 7.13
N LYS A 84 -11.48 4.61 6.01
CA LYS A 84 -12.78 5.26 5.85
C LYS A 84 -13.87 4.19 5.82
N ARG A 85 -14.73 4.21 6.83
CA ARG A 85 -15.94 3.38 6.90
C ARG A 85 -16.99 3.98 5.99
N LEU A 86 -16.95 3.59 4.74
CA LEU A 86 -17.92 3.95 3.70
C LEU A 86 -18.51 2.66 3.13
N GLN A 87 -19.46 2.78 2.22
CA GLN A 87 -19.96 1.66 1.43
C GLN A 87 -19.46 1.81 -0.01
N PRO A 88 -18.35 1.14 -0.38
CA PRO A 88 -17.50 0.16 0.34
C PRO A 88 -16.49 0.79 1.32
N ASN A 89 -15.88 -0.05 2.18
CA ASN A 89 -14.81 0.38 3.06
C ASN A 89 -13.52 0.68 2.27
N LEU A 90 -12.83 1.77 2.62
CA LEU A 90 -11.63 2.22 1.94
C LEU A 90 -10.44 2.29 2.91
N LYS A 91 -9.35 1.62 2.55
CA LYS A 91 -8.08 1.62 3.25
C LYS A 91 -7.06 2.39 2.40
N LEU A 92 -6.62 3.54 2.89
CA LEU A 92 -5.72 4.44 2.16
C LEU A 92 -4.24 4.01 2.23
N TYR A 93 -3.95 2.76 2.53
CA TYR A 93 -2.62 2.17 2.60
C TYR A 93 -2.73 0.68 2.26
N ALA A 94 -1.60 0.05 1.91
CA ALA A 94 -1.55 -1.37 1.58
C ALA A 94 -0.49 -2.14 2.39
N THR A 95 0.20 -1.45 3.29
CA THR A 95 1.15 -2.09 4.23
C THR A 95 0.42 -3.02 5.21
N PRO A 96 1.08 -4.07 5.72
CA PRO A 96 2.46 -4.52 5.47
C PRO A 96 2.64 -5.18 4.09
N TYR A 97 3.84 -5.10 3.52
CA TYR A 97 4.19 -5.70 2.22
C TYR A 97 4.99 -6.98 2.38
N THR A 98 4.88 -7.90 1.42
CA THR A 98 5.91 -8.91 1.20
C THR A 98 7.14 -8.25 0.58
N LEU A 99 8.30 -8.89 0.65
CA LEU A 99 9.52 -8.36 0.00
C LEU A 99 9.34 -8.21 -1.51
N HIS A 100 8.58 -9.09 -2.13
CA HIS A 100 8.25 -9.01 -3.55
C HIS A 100 7.37 -7.79 -3.86
N GLU A 101 6.30 -7.59 -3.10
CA GLU A 101 5.41 -6.43 -3.24
C GLU A 101 6.18 -5.11 -3.01
N LEU A 102 7.05 -5.06 -2.00
CA LEU A 102 7.88 -3.90 -1.74
C LEU A 102 8.86 -3.63 -2.88
N GLY A 103 9.50 -4.67 -3.42
CA GLY A 103 10.36 -4.56 -4.60
C GLY A 103 9.62 -3.98 -5.81
N GLY A 104 8.40 -4.44 -6.07
CA GLY A 104 7.54 -3.90 -7.12
C GLY A 104 7.16 -2.43 -6.89
N LEU A 105 6.88 -2.04 -5.64
CA LEU A 105 6.58 -0.66 -5.28
C LEU A 105 7.80 0.26 -5.52
N ILE A 106 8.99 -0.17 -5.10
CA ILE A 106 10.23 0.57 -5.31
C ILE A 106 10.53 0.70 -6.81
N ALA A 107 10.43 -0.39 -7.57
CA ALA A 107 10.62 -0.36 -9.02
C ALA A 107 9.65 0.62 -9.73
N ALA A 108 8.38 0.66 -9.29
CA ALA A 108 7.41 1.62 -9.81
C ALA A 108 7.80 3.08 -9.50
N ILE A 109 8.31 3.35 -8.30
CA ILE A 109 8.79 4.68 -7.91
C ILE A 109 10.00 5.08 -8.76
N GLU A 110 10.98 4.19 -8.93
CA GLU A 110 12.18 4.43 -9.75
C GLU A 110 11.81 4.69 -11.22
N ALA A 111 10.86 3.93 -11.77
CA ALA A 111 10.36 4.13 -13.12
C ALA A 111 9.70 5.51 -13.27
N LEU A 112 8.86 5.92 -12.32
CA LEU A 112 8.25 7.27 -12.32
C LEU A 112 9.29 8.38 -12.21
N LYS A 113 10.33 8.21 -11.38
CA LYS A 113 11.44 9.16 -11.26
C LYS A 113 12.25 9.25 -12.55
N THR A 114 12.61 8.11 -13.13
CA THR A 114 13.36 8.03 -14.40
C THR A 114 12.60 8.68 -15.56
N ALA A 115 11.29 8.46 -15.64
CA ALA A 115 10.41 9.10 -16.62
C ALA A 115 10.16 10.59 -16.35
N LYS A 116 10.76 11.15 -15.28
CA LYS A 116 10.50 12.54 -14.84
C LYS A 116 9.01 12.83 -14.73
N PHE A 117 8.28 11.92 -14.10
CA PHE A 117 6.85 12.08 -13.90
C PHE A 117 6.59 13.28 -12.98
N PRO A 118 5.67 14.21 -13.33
CA PRO A 118 5.47 15.42 -12.55
C PRO A 118 5.00 15.11 -11.12
N LYS A 119 5.78 15.52 -10.13
CA LYS A 119 5.50 15.32 -8.70
C LYS A 119 4.10 15.82 -8.31
N SER A 120 3.69 16.98 -8.85
CA SER A 120 2.36 17.54 -8.62
C SER A 120 1.23 16.60 -9.03
N GLN A 121 1.42 15.84 -10.11
CA GLN A 121 0.43 14.86 -10.57
C GLN A 121 0.34 13.64 -9.65
N VAL A 122 1.47 13.17 -9.13
CA VAL A 122 1.51 12.09 -8.13
C VAL A 122 0.73 12.50 -6.87
N TYR A 123 0.95 13.72 -6.38
CA TYR A 123 0.22 14.27 -5.23
C TYR A 123 -1.28 14.49 -5.53
N GLN A 124 -1.62 14.87 -6.76
CA GLN A 124 -3.00 15.04 -7.17
C GLN A 124 -3.76 13.71 -7.08
N ILE A 125 -3.17 12.60 -7.55
CA ILE A 125 -3.77 11.27 -7.41
C ILE A 125 -4.04 10.96 -5.93
N ARG A 126 -3.07 11.20 -5.05
CA ARG A 126 -3.25 11.00 -3.61
C ARG A 126 -4.47 11.75 -3.06
N SER A 127 -4.64 13.02 -3.44
CA SER A 127 -5.77 13.83 -2.98
C SER A 127 -7.14 13.32 -3.45
N LEU A 128 -7.18 12.63 -4.59
CA LEU A 128 -8.40 12.04 -5.14
C LEU A 128 -8.87 10.83 -4.34
N LEU A 129 -7.96 10.08 -3.72
CA LEU A 129 -8.28 8.89 -2.94
C LEU A 129 -9.20 9.20 -1.75
N GLU A 130 -9.09 10.40 -1.18
CA GLU A 130 -9.87 10.83 -0.03
C GLU A 130 -11.33 11.14 -0.38
N ARG A 131 -11.66 11.29 -1.66
CA ARG A 131 -12.99 11.66 -2.15
C ARG A 131 -13.96 10.49 -2.31
N GLY A 132 -13.54 9.28 -1.98
CA GLY A 132 -14.33 8.07 -2.12
C GLY A 132 -14.01 7.27 -3.39
N LYS A 133 -14.44 5.99 -3.41
CA LYS A 133 -14.04 5.01 -4.44
C LYS A 133 -14.39 5.45 -5.87
N HIS A 134 -15.65 5.74 -6.12
CA HIS A 134 -16.13 6.03 -7.48
C HIS A 134 -15.56 7.34 -8.02
N THR A 135 -15.53 8.37 -7.18
CA THR A 135 -14.95 9.68 -7.54
C THR A 135 -13.46 9.55 -7.84
N ALA A 136 -12.73 8.77 -7.04
CA ALA A 136 -11.32 8.52 -7.27
C ALA A 136 -11.08 7.79 -8.60
N ILE A 137 -11.84 6.73 -8.90
CA ILE A 137 -11.73 5.98 -10.17
C ILE A 137 -12.01 6.89 -11.37
N LEU A 138 -13.08 7.67 -11.32
CA LEU A 138 -13.46 8.56 -12.43
C LEU A 138 -12.38 9.60 -12.71
N ASN A 139 -11.93 10.29 -11.67
CA ASN A 139 -10.89 11.32 -11.81
C ASN A 139 -9.54 10.71 -12.21
N TYR A 140 -9.21 9.52 -11.72
CA TYR A 140 -8.00 8.81 -12.12
C TYR A 140 -8.03 8.45 -13.61
N ARG A 141 -9.14 7.95 -14.14
CA ARG A 141 -9.31 7.67 -15.57
C ARG A 141 -9.18 8.95 -16.41
N TYR A 142 -9.80 10.03 -15.96
CA TYR A 142 -9.66 11.34 -16.62
C TYR A 142 -8.20 11.83 -16.61
N PHE A 143 -7.52 11.68 -15.49
CA PHE A 143 -6.09 11.99 -15.37
C PHE A 143 -5.25 11.16 -16.36
N ARG A 144 -5.48 9.84 -16.42
CA ARG A 144 -4.78 8.92 -17.30
C ARG A 144 -4.90 9.31 -18.78
N THR A 145 -6.08 9.71 -19.24
CA THR A 145 -6.32 10.12 -20.64
C THR A 145 -5.56 11.39 -21.04
N ARG A 146 -5.11 12.18 -20.07
CA ARG A 146 -4.34 13.42 -20.30
C ARG A 146 -2.82 13.22 -20.25
N LEU A 147 -2.37 12.04 -19.91
CA LEU A 147 -0.94 11.74 -19.91
C LEU A 147 -0.41 11.64 -21.33
N GLN A 148 0.83 12.09 -21.50
CA GLN A 148 1.55 11.90 -22.76
C GLN A 148 1.86 10.43 -22.98
N GLN A 149 1.97 10.03 -24.25
CA GLN A 149 2.43 8.70 -24.61
C GLN A 149 3.76 8.35 -23.91
N GLY A 150 3.96 7.12 -23.52
CA GLY A 150 5.09 6.67 -22.70
C GLY A 150 4.86 6.81 -21.18
N LYS A 151 4.24 7.90 -20.72
CA LYS A 151 3.83 8.05 -19.32
C LYS A 151 2.52 7.30 -19.04
N SER A 152 1.66 7.22 -20.05
CA SER A 152 0.44 6.41 -20.01
C SER A 152 0.80 4.92 -19.92
N GLU A 153 1.73 4.44 -20.73
CA GLU A 153 2.21 3.06 -20.71
C GLU A 153 2.77 2.67 -19.35
N LEU A 154 3.56 3.55 -18.72
CA LEU A 154 4.09 3.33 -17.38
C LEU A 154 2.99 3.13 -16.34
N ILE A 155 1.94 3.94 -16.41
CA ILE A 155 0.77 3.82 -15.52
C ILE A 155 -0.03 2.55 -15.83
N GLU A 156 -0.14 2.16 -17.08
CA GLU A 156 -0.80 0.92 -17.52
C GLU A 156 -0.11 -0.32 -16.94
N HIS A 157 1.20 -0.41 -17.04
CA HIS A 157 1.97 -1.50 -16.41
C HIS A 157 1.75 -1.57 -14.91
N PHE A 158 1.72 -0.40 -14.26
CA PHE A 158 1.41 -0.33 -12.83
C PHE A 158 -0.01 -0.84 -12.53
N GLU A 159 -1.01 -0.43 -13.31
CA GLU A 159 -2.39 -0.87 -13.15
C GLU A 159 -2.55 -2.37 -13.34
N GLU A 160 -1.87 -2.94 -14.34
CA GLU A 160 -1.86 -4.39 -14.59
C GLU A 160 -1.24 -5.16 -13.44
N ALA A 161 -0.14 -4.65 -12.88
CA ALA A 161 0.54 -5.33 -11.77
C ALA A 161 -0.26 -5.33 -10.46
N TRP A 162 -0.96 -4.21 -10.16
CA TRP A 162 -1.53 -3.98 -8.83
C TRP A 162 -3.06 -3.89 -8.78
N CYS A 163 -3.68 -3.30 -9.78
CA CYS A 163 -5.10 -2.91 -9.72
C CYS A 163 -6.05 -3.88 -10.41
N GLN A 164 -5.55 -5.00 -10.96
CA GLN A 164 -6.43 -6.00 -11.55
C GLN A 164 -7.30 -6.66 -10.48
N PRO A 165 -8.61 -6.78 -10.70
CA PRO A 165 -9.48 -7.45 -9.77
C PRO A 165 -9.15 -8.94 -9.69
N LYS A 166 -9.15 -9.49 -8.49
CA LYS A 166 -9.01 -10.93 -8.27
C LYS A 166 -10.29 -11.70 -8.62
N ASP A 167 -11.41 -11.00 -8.73
CA ASP A 167 -12.72 -11.58 -9.01
C ASP A 167 -12.88 -11.78 -10.53
N PRO A 168 -12.98 -13.03 -11.02
CA PRO A 168 -13.20 -13.33 -12.43
C PRO A 168 -14.52 -12.75 -12.99
N ASN A 169 -15.49 -12.48 -12.12
CA ASN A 169 -16.78 -11.91 -12.49
C ASN A 169 -16.78 -10.40 -12.62
N ASN A 170 -15.68 -9.76 -12.20
CA ASN A 170 -15.54 -8.30 -12.29
C ASN A 170 -14.22 -7.91 -12.97
N PRO A 171 -14.13 -8.06 -14.30
CA PRO A 171 -12.88 -7.84 -15.07
C PRO A 171 -12.51 -6.34 -15.20
N GLY A 172 -13.23 -5.46 -14.53
CA GLY A 172 -12.96 -4.03 -14.60
C GLY A 172 -11.70 -3.62 -13.83
N ASN A 173 -10.87 -2.79 -14.45
CA ASN A 173 -9.74 -2.16 -13.77
C ASN A 173 -10.26 -1.20 -12.68
N LEU A 174 -9.88 -1.45 -11.43
CA LEU A 174 -10.29 -0.70 -10.25
C LEU A 174 -9.35 0.47 -9.92
N ALA A 175 -8.28 0.67 -10.71
CA ALA A 175 -7.29 1.72 -10.41
C ALA A 175 -7.95 3.06 -10.04
N PRO A 176 -7.45 3.74 -9.02
CA PRO A 176 -6.22 3.49 -8.24
C PRO A 176 -6.38 2.52 -7.06
N TRP A 177 -7.47 1.78 -6.99
CA TRP A 177 -7.80 0.86 -5.91
C TRP A 177 -7.45 -0.59 -6.25
N MET A 178 -7.15 -1.36 -5.21
CA MET A 178 -7.01 -2.80 -5.24
C MET A 178 -8.08 -3.42 -4.35
N TYR A 179 -8.53 -4.60 -4.69
CA TYR A 179 -9.43 -5.38 -3.83
C TYR A 179 -8.61 -6.03 -2.72
N ASP A 180 -9.01 -5.80 -1.47
CA ASP A 180 -8.48 -6.54 -0.32
C ASP A 180 -9.48 -7.65 0.04
N ASP A 181 -9.02 -8.89 0.03
CA ASP A 181 -9.85 -10.06 0.37
C ASP A 181 -10.18 -10.18 1.86
N GLY A 182 -9.78 -9.16 2.65
CA GLY A 182 -10.01 -9.14 4.09
C GLY A 182 -9.19 -10.17 4.86
N SER A 183 -8.25 -10.84 4.20
CA SER A 183 -7.43 -11.90 4.82
C SER A 183 -6.60 -11.41 6.01
N LEU A 184 -6.42 -10.10 6.12
CA LEU A 184 -5.61 -9.44 7.14
C LEU A 184 -6.42 -8.75 8.24
N GLU A 185 -7.69 -8.46 8.01
CA GLU A 185 -8.52 -7.74 9.00
C GLU A 185 -9.44 -8.69 9.76
N THR A 186 -9.50 -8.48 11.07
CA THR A 186 -10.38 -9.25 11.99
C THR A 186 -11.81 -8.72 12.03
N ASP A 187 -12.04 -7.53 11.49
CA ASP A 187 -13.39 -6.96 11.37
C ASP A 187 -14.11 -7.63 10.19
N LYS A 188 -15.01 -8.54 10.51
CA LYS A 188 -15.99 -9.10 9.56
C LYS A 188 -17.00 -8.00 9.20
N SER A 189 -16.61 -7.14 8.29
CA SER A 189 -17.50 -6.17 7.69
C SER A 189 -18.26 -6.86 6.55
N ASP A 190 -19.57 -6.67 6.48
CA ASP A 190 -20.40 -7.14 5.38
C ASP A 190 -20.09 -6.43 4.04
N TYR A 191 -19.20 -5.46 4.05
CA TYR A 191 -18.86 -4.66 2.87
C TYR A 191 -17.45 -4.99 2.37
N PRO A 192 -17.26 -5.02 1.03
CA PRO A 192 -15.97 -5.24 0.42
C PRO A 192 -14.98 -4.14 0.82
N LEU A 193 -13.74 -4.55 1.05
CA LEU A 193 -12.62 -3.69 1.41
C LEU A 193 -11.77 -3.39 0.17
N PHE A 194 -11.46 -2.13 -0.03
CA PHE A 194 -10.52 -1.68 -1.06
C PHE A 194 -9.34 -0.96 -0.44
N GLU A 195 -8.15 -1.29 -0.92
CA GLU A 195 -6.89 -0.67 -0.49
C GLU A 195 -6.19 0.02 -1.67
N THR A 196 -5.20 0.82 -1.39
CA THR A 196 -4.40 1.51 -2.40
C THR A 196 -2.95 1.64 -1.97
N ILE A 197 -2.04 1.48 -2.92
CA ILE A 197 -0.60 1.71 -2.70
C ILE A 197 -0.17 3.14 -3.03
N TRP A 198 -1.05 3.95 -3.64
CA TRP A 198 -0.68 5.29 -4.10
C TRP A 198 -0.24 6.22 -2.99
N ARG A 199 -0.79 6.08 -1.80
CA ARG A 199 -0.34 6.88 -0.67
C ARG A 199 1.07 6.50 -0.25
N ASP A 200 1.32 5.21 -0.09
CA ASP A 200 2.63 4.69 0.27
C ASP A 200 3.67 5.05 -0.79
N LEU A 201 3.28 4.95 -2.07
CA LEU A 201 4.09 5.38 -3.22
C LEU A 201 4.46 6.86 -3.11
N VAL A 202 3.48 7.76 -2.87
CA VAL A 202 3.71 9.21 -2.76
C VAL A 202 4.59 9.53 -1.56
N ASP A 203 4.38 8.85 -0.44
CA ASP A 203 5.17 9.09 0.76
C ASP A 203 6.63 8.65 0.57
N LEU A 204 6.87 7.54 -0.15
CA LEU A 204 8.22 7.05 -0.52
C LEU A 204 8.86 7.83 -1.68
N TYR A 205 8.07 8.45 -2.55
CA TYR A 205 8.57 9.17 -3.74
C TYR A 205 9.50 10.32 -3.39
N ASP A 206 9.38 10.88 -2.17
CA ASP A 206 10.19 12.00 -1.70
C ASP A 206 11.60 11.59 -1.26
N PHE A 207 11.87 10.29 -1.11
CA PHE A 207 13.17 9.72 -0.75
C PHE A 207 13.81 9.02 -1.93
#